data_863801614050cc290b69e5222c85bf33
#
_entry.id   863801614050cc290b69e5222c85bf33
#
_cell.length_a   1.000
_cell.length_b   1.000
_cell.length_c   1.000
_cell.angle_alpha   90.00
_cell.angle_beta   90.00
_cell.angle_gamma   90.00
#
_symmetry.space_group_name_H-M   'P 1'
#
loop_
_entity.id
_entity.type
_entity.pdbx_description
1 polymer ?
#
loop_
_entity_poly.entity_id
_entity_poly.type
_entity_poly.pdbx_seq_one_letter_code
_entity_poly.pdbx_strand_id
1 'polypeptide(L)'
;MVFLLVCMCSLLLMFLISYALQLFGDARRRLPPGPTPLPLIGNLLDIASDLPHRSLARLAGRHGPLMAVRLGTVVAVVASSSSTAREVLQTHNGSLTGRVPPDAWHGVGHAANSVFVLPPRRKWRALRRIGAEHLLSARQLDGRRLLPLLRDAVLDLLRRVSEMSAASGGGAGAPVQVGHAAFAAMMDMQWRAMFSAGLEDDDARVLQDAAREAVALSLKPNLSDFYPALAAVDLQGLRRRFAGRVGTVYHLVDEQIERRMRRRREAAGDDGEARSEDDLLDVLLDMSEHGKDDGKVAIDRDLIRTFLTSYILKISPIGCM
;
A
#
# COMPACT_ATOMS: atom_id res chain seq x y z
N MET A 1 -14.72 -47.70 -16.81
CA MET A 1 -15.37 -47.50 -15.52
C MET A 1 -14.41 -47.77 -14.36
N VAL A 2 -13.78 -48.94 -14.26
CA VAL A 2 -12.85 -49.31 -13.18
C VAL A 2 -11.66 -48.35 -13.08
N PHE A 3 -11.02 -47.96 -14.21
CA PHE A 3 -9.89 -47.00 -14.21
C PHE A 3 -10.27 -45.64 -13.63
N LEU A 4 -11.42 -45.07 -13.98
CA LEU A 4 -11.91 -43.81 -13.43
C LEU A 4 -12.16 -43.92 -11.93
N LEU A 5 -12.68 -45.04 -11.46
CA LEU A 5 -12.96 -45.29 -10.05
C LEU A 5 -11.65 -45.40 -9.24
N VAL A 6 -10.64 -46.09 -9.79
CA VAL A 6 -9.30 -46.19 -9.18
C VAL A 6 -8.63 -44.80 -9.12
N CYS A 7 -8.69 -43.98 -10.19
CA CYS A 7 -8.17 -42.63 -10.20
C CYS A 7 -8.88 -41.73 -9.17
N MET A 8 -10.20 -41.81 -9.08
CA MET A 8 -10.96 -41.04 -8.06
C MET A 8 -10.60 -41.45 -6.64
N CYS A 9 -10.51 -42.77 -6.36
CA CYS A 9 -10.12 -43.28 -5.06
C CYS A 9 -8.69 -42.86 -4.68
N SER A 10 -7.74 -42.88 -5.60
CA SER A 10 -6.36 -42.44 -5.35
C SER A 10 -6.27 -40.95 -5.09
N LEU A 11 -7.01 -40.10 -5.81
CA LEU A 11 -7.09 -38.67 -5.58
C LEU A 11 -7.73 -38.37 -4.22
N LEU A 12 -8.80 -39.07 -3.86
CA LEU A 12 -9.44 -38.91 -2.56
C LEU A 12 -8.51 -39.30 -1.41
N LEU A 13 -7.81 -40.42 -1.56
CA LEU A 13 -6.84 -40.89 -0.57
C LEU A 13 -5.69 -39.88 -0.39
N MET A 14 -5.12 -39.40 -1.49
CA MET A 14 -4.06 -38.39 -1.46
C MET A 14 -4.55 -37.09 -0.79
N PHE A 15 -5.80 -36.70 -1.06
CA PHE A 15 -6.43 -35.53 -0.43
C PHE A 15 -6.59 -35.72 1.08
N LEU A 16 -7.11 -36.88 1.53
CA LEU A 16 -7.27 -37.21 2.95
C LEU A 16 -5.92 -37.25 3.70
N ILE A 17 -4.90 -37.84 3.07
CA ILE A 17 -3.54 -37.88 3.63
C ILE A 17 -2.98 -36.46 3.75
N SER A 18 -3.10 -35.64 2.73
CA SER A 18 -2.67 -34.23 2.77
C SER A 18 -3.34 -33.47 3.90
N TYR A 19 -4.64 -33.66 4.06
CA TYR A 19 -5.40 -32.99 5.11
C TYR A 19 -5.00 -33.48 6.52
N ALA A 20 -4.82 -34.78 6.69
CA ALA A 20 -4.34 -35.35 7.97
C ALA A 20 -2.94 -34.83 8.33
N LEU A 21 -2.02 -34.78 7.36
CA LEU A 21 -0.68 -34.23 7.53
C LEU A 21 -0.72 -32.74 7.90
N GLN A 22 -1.65 -31.98 7.29
CA GLN A 22 -1.86 -30.58 7.60
C GLN A 22 -2.31 -30.38 9.05
N LEU A 23 -3.35 -31.11 9.50
CA LEU A 23 -3.84 -31.03 10.88
C LEU A 23 -2.78 -31.44 11.90
N PHE A 24 -2.01 -32.49 11.60
CA PHE A 24 -0.94 -32.95 12.44
C PHE A 24 0.21 -31.95 12.52
N GLY A 25 0.54 -31.30 11.40
CA GLY A 25 1.52 -30.21 11.34
C GLY A 25 1.10 -29.01 12.19
N ASP A 26 -0.19 -28.65 12.15
CA ASP A 26 -0.75 -27.56 12.95
C ASP A 26 -0.74 -27.86 14.46
N ALA A 27 -1.10 -29.08 14.84
CA ALA A 27 -1.04 -29.55 16.23
C ALA A 27 0.40 -29.47 16.79
N ARG A 28 1.42 -29.79 15.97
CA ARG A 28 2.83 -29.67 16.37
C ARG A 28 3.31 -28.24 16.55
N ARG A 29 2.72 -27.27 15.85
CA ARG A 29 3.11 -25.86 15.91
C ARG A 29 2.63 -25.13 17.15
N ARG A 30 1.86 -25.76 18.03
CA ARG A 30 1.28 -25.16 19.25
C ARG A 30 0.56 -23.83 18.94
N LEU A 31 -0.24 -23.81 17.86
CA LEU A 31 -1.01 -22.64 17.48
C LEU A 31 -2.05 -22.29 18.55
N PRO A 32 -2.42 -21.00 18.68
CA PRO A 32 -3.57 -20.60 19.48
C PRO A 32 -4.85 -21.34 19.06
N PRO A 33 -5.86 -21.47 19.95
CA PRO A 33 -7.14 -22.06 19.60
C PRO A 33 -7.78 -21.33 18.41
N GLY A 34 -8.59 -22.04 17.61
CA GLY A 34 -9.25 -21.47 16.46
C GLY A 34 -10.29 -22.40 15.86
N PRO A 35 -11.06 -21.93 14.85
CA PRO A 35 -12.02 -22.77 14.16
C PRO A 35 -11.31 -23.90 13.40
N THR A 36 -11.95 -25.07 13.33
CA THR A 36 -11.44 -26.20 12.57
C THR A 36 -11.38 -25.86 11.09
N PRO A 37 -10.20 -25.90 10.46
CA PRO A 37 -10.06 -25.53 9.06
C PRO A 37 -10.65 -26.60 8.13
N LEU A 38 -11.32 -26.18 7.08
CA LEU A 38 -11.72 -27.09 6.00
C LEU A 38 -10.51 -27.51 5.15
N PRO A 39 -10.54 -28.71 4.54
CA PRO A 39 -9.48 -29.12 3.62
C PRO A 39 -9.29 -28.12 2.48
N LEU A 40 -8.07 -27.81 2.12
CA LEU A 40 -7.65 -26.85 1.09
C LEU A 40 -8.03 -25.40 1.36
N ILE A 41 -9.30 -25.12 1.65
CA ILE A 41 -9.85 -23.75 1.80
C ILE A 41 -9.53 -23.15 3.17
N GLY A 42 -9.32 -24.00 4.17
CA GLY A 42 -9.15 -23.53 5.55
C GLY A 42 -10.41 -22.87 6.08
N ASN A 43 -10.25 -21.69 6.65
CA ASN A 43 -11.35 -20.90 7.24
C ASN A 43 -11.76 -19.72 6.32
N LEU A 44 -11.47 -19.77 5.02
CA LEU A 44 -11.85 -18.69 4.10
C LEU A 44 -13.37 -18.47 4.07
N LEU A 45 -14.17 -19.54 4.15
CA LEU A 45 -15.63 -19.43 4.18
C LEU A 45 -16.16 -18.80 5.47
N ASP A 46 -15.48 -19.00 6.60
CA ASP A 46 -15.84 -18.38 7.88
C ASP A 46 -15.70 -16.85 7.85
N ILE A 47 -14.83 -16.34 6.94
CA ILE A 47 -14.51 -14.92 6.83
C ILE A 47 -15.22 -14.27 5.64
N ALA A 48 -15.56 -15.04 4.60
CA ALA A 48 -16.13 -14.53 3.35
C ALA A 48 -17.59 -14.08 3.45
N SER A 49 -18.33 -14.47 4.48
CA SER A 49 -19.77 -14.23 4.60
C SER A 49 -20.17 -12.80 4.97
N ASP A 50 -19.20 -11.96 5.38
CA ASP A 50 -19.44 -10.61 5.89
C ASP A 50 -18.16 -9.76 5.71
N LEU A 51 -18.14 -8.57 6.28
CA LEU A 51 -16.91 -7.80 6.36
C LEU A 51 -15.87 -8.59 7.20
N PRO A 52 -14.64 -8.81 6.70
CA PRO A 52 -13.67 -9.71 7.34
C PRO A 52 -13.44 -9.42 8.83
N HIS A 53 -13.39 -8.14 9.21
CA HIS A 53 -13.19 -7.75 10.60
C HIS A 53 -14.36 -8.14 11.52
N ARG A 54 -15.61 -8.13 11.01
CA ARG A 54 -16.79 -8.57 11.79
C ARG A 54 -16.80 -10.09 11.96
N SER A 55 -16.47 -10.82 10.91
CA SER A 55 -16.33 -12.26 10.97
C SER A 55 -15.24 -12.69 11.94
N LEU A 56 -14.08 -12.05 11.90
CA LEU A 56 -12.98 -12.28 12.83
C LEU A 56 -13.37 -11.94 14.28
N ALA A 57 -14.10 -10.84 14.52
CA ALA A 57 -14.58 -10.47 15.85
C ALA A 57 -15.57 -11.52 16.40
N ARG A 58 -16.46 -12.04 15.56
CA ARG A 58 -17.41 -13.12 15.91
C ARG A 58 -16.68 -14.41 16.27
N LEU A 59 -15.66 -14.79 15.50
CA LEU A 59 -14.82 -15.95 15.79
C LEU A 59 -14.03 -15.77 17.09
N ALA A 60 -13.49 -14.57 17.35
CA ALA A 60 -12.79 -14.27 18.60
C ALA A 60 -13.67 -14.39 19.84
N GLY A 61 -14.97 -14.09 19.73
CA GLY A 61 -15.95 -14.31 20.80
C GLY A 61 -16.11 -15.79 21.17
N ARG A 62 -15.80 -16.72 20.27
CA ARG A 62 -15.90 -18.17 20.48
C ARG A 62 -14.56 -18.82 20.84
N HIS A 63 -13.46 -18.36 20.26
CA HIS A 63 -12.15 -19.01 20.36
C HIS A 63 -11.15 -18.24 21.24
N GLY A 64 -11.51 -17.04 21.68
CA GLY A 64 -10.68 -16.20 22.56
C GLY A 64 -9.97 -15.04 21.83
N PRO A 65 -9.32 -14.15 22.61
CA PRO A 65 -8.75 -12.91 22.13
C PRO A 65 -7.49 -13.09 21.24
N LEU A 66 -6.87 -14.26 21.30
CA LEU A 66 -5.77 -14.67 20.43
C LEU A 66 -6.15 -15.99 19.79
N MET A 67 -6.37 -16.01 18.49
CA MET A 67 -6.81 -17.21 17.77
C MET A 67 -6.01 -17.43 16.50
N ALA A 68 -5.91 -18.68 16.05
CA ALA A 68 -5.35 -19.03 14.76
C ALA A 68 -6.46 -19.31 13.75
N VAL A 69 -6.31 -18.79 12.53
CA VAL A 69 -7.18 -19.10 11.39
C VAL A 69 -6.32 -19.52 10.21
N ARG A 70 -6.83 -20.42 9.39
CA ARG A 70 -6.15 -20.86 8.17
C ARG A 70 -6.82 -20.24 6.95
N LEU A 71 -6.07 -19.47 6.19
CA LEU A 71 -6.52 -18.82 4.95
C LEU A 71 -5.89 -19.57 3.77
N GLY A 72 -6.59 -20.54 3.22
CA GLY A 72 -6.00 -21.47 2.26
C GLY A 72 -4.82 -22.23 2.88
N THR A 73 -3.61 -22.05 2.35
CA THR A 73 -2.38 -22.67 2.87
C THR A 73 -1.66 -21.82 3.93
N VAL A 74 -2.08 -20.57 4.13
CA VAL A 74 -1.44 -19.62 5.05
C VAL A 74 -2.10 -19.68 6.42
N VAL A 75 -1.31 -19.78 7.48
CA VAL A 75 -1.77 -19.67 8.86
C VAL A 75 -1.63 -18.22 9.33
N ALA A 76 -2.73 -17.64 9.80
CA ALA A 76 -2.76 -16.31 10.37
C ALA A 76 -3.14 -16.39 11.86
N VAL A 77 -2.43 -15.63 12.70
CA VAL A 77 -2.80 -15.47 14.12
C VAL A 77 -3.45 -14.09 14.27
N VAL A 78 -4.64 -14.09 14.85
CA VAL A 78 -5.48 -12.90 15.00
C VAL A 78 -5.52 -12.49 16.47
N ALA A 79 -5.07 -11.25 16.73
CA ALA A 79 -5.16 -10.58 18.01
C ALA A 79 -6.42 -9.69 18.02
N SER A 80 -7.42 -10.04 18.81
CA SER A 80 -8.76 -9.41 18.78
C SER A 80 -9.12 -8.65 20.06
N SER A 81 -8.19 -8.48 21.00
CA SER A 81 -8.40 -7.63 22.18
C SER A 81 -7.34 -6.53 22.26
N SER A 82 -7.64 -5.46 23.00
CA SER A 82 -6.69 -4.37 23.22
C SER A 82 -5.41 -4.84 23.94
N SER A 83 -5.51 -5.81 24.85
CA SER A 83 -4.36 -6.39 25.55
C SER A 83 -3.48 -7.19 24.62
N THR A 84 -4.05 -8.14 23.83
CA THR A 84 -3.27 -8.92 22.86
C THR A 84 -2.71 -8.06 21.73
N ALA A 85 -3.44 -7.04 21.28
CA ALA A 85 -2.93 -6.07 20.31
C ALA A 85 -1.74 -5.27 20.86
N ARG A 86 -1.76 -4.88 22.14
CA ARG A 86 -0.64 -4.21 22.81
C ARG A 86 0.59 -5.12 22.87
N GLU A 87 0.41 -6.39 23.23
CA GLU A 87 1.49 -7.38 23.24
C GLU A 87 2.17 -7.49 21.87
N VAL A 88 1.37 -7.61 20.80
CA VAL A 88 1.89 -7.74 19.43
C VAL A 88 2.54 -6.44 18.92
N LEU A 89 1.87 -5.29 19.11
CA LEU A 89 2.25 -4.03 18.46
C LEU A 89 3.23 -3.18 19.29
N GLN A 90 3.33 -3.41 20.60
CA GLN A 90 4.24 -2.67 21.48
C GLN A 90 5.29 -3.58 22.09
N THR A 91 4.89 -4.57 22.89
CA THR A 91 5.83 -5.39 23.66
C THR A 91 6.76 -6.23 22.76
N HIS A 92 6.21 -6.87 21.72
CA HIS A 92 6.94 -7.74 20.80
C HIS A 92 7.12 -7.10 19.40
N ASN A 93 6.96 -5.78 19.27
CA ASN A 93 7.06 -5.08 18.01
C ASN A 93 8.34 -5.43 17.23
N GLY A 94 9.50 -5.49 17.88
CA GLY A 94 10.77 -5.77 17.21
C GLY A 94 10.83 -7.12 16.46
N SER A 95 10.09 -8.13 16.91
CA SER A 95 10.02 -9.46 16.28
C SER A 95 8.83 -9.65 15.36
N LEU A 96 7.74 -8.89 15.57
CA LEU A 96 6.47 -9.08 14.85
C LEU A 96 6.15 -7.97 13.82
N THR A 97 7.09 -7.06 13.55
CA THR A 97 6.88 -5.92 12.63
C THR A 97 7.00 -6.29 11.15
N GLY A 98 7.37 -7.53 10.82
CA GLY A 98 7.46 -7.98 9.43
C GLY A 98 6.11 -7.82 8.73
N ARG A 99 6.12 -7.29 7.50
CA ARG A 99 4.93 -7.18 6.66
C ARG A 99 5.09 -8.09 5.45
N VAL A 100 4.05 -8.81 5.12
CA VAL A 100 3.98 -9.58 3.88
C VAL A 100 3.27 -8.70 2.86
N PRO A 101 3.96 -8.26 1.79
CA PRO A 101 3.31 -7.49 0.75
C PRO A 101 2.30 -8.37 0.01
N PRO A 102 1.15 -7.82 -0.42
CA PRO A 102 0.24 -8.52 -1.32
C PRO A 102 0.98 -8.94 -2.60
N ASP A 103 0.62 -10.09 -3.16
CA ASP A 103 1.24 -10.62 -4.37
C ASP A 103 1.19 -9.63 -5.54
N ALA A 104 0.11 -8.86 -5.66
CA ALA A 104 -0.04 -7.83 -6.68
C ALA A 104 1.12 -6.82 -6.72
N TRP A 105 1.76 -6.51 -5.58
CA TRP A 105 2.84 -5.54 -5.47
C TRP A 105 4.17 -6.01 -6.05
N HIS A 106 4.31 -7.30 -6.33
CA HIS A 106 5.51 -7.86 -6.96
C HIS A 106 5.60 -7.59 -8.45
N GLY A 107 4.50 -7.18 -9.11
CA GLY A 107 4.44 -7.01 -10.56
C GLY A 107 5.38 -5.97 -11.14
N VAL A 108 5.71 -4.90 -10.38
CA VAL A 108 6.66 -3.82 -10.79
C VAL A 108 7.81 -3.67 -9.81
N GLY A 109 8.08 -4.65 -8.98
CA GLY A 109 9.11 -4.56 -7.95
C GLY A 109 8.82 -3.54 -6.84
N HIS A 110 7.58 -3.00 -6.76
CA HIS A 110 7.19 -1.96 -5.81
C HIS A 110 7.46 -2.36 -4.36
N ALA A 111 7.22 -3.62 -4.02
CA ALA A 111 7.44 -4.15 -2.67
C ALA A 111 8.92 -4.06 -2.21
N ALA A 112 9.88 -4.14 -3.14
CA ALA A 112 11.32 -4.15 -2.81
C ALA A 112 11.84 -2.81 -2.29
N ASN A 113 11.13 -1.70 -2.58
CA ASN A 113 11.55 -0.34 -2.28
C ASN A 113 10.48 0.46 -1.50
N SER A 114 9.30 -0.10 -1.26
CA SER A 114 8.22 0.61 -0.56
C SER A 114 8.41 0.60 0.95
N VAL A 115 8.46 1.79 1.54
CA VAL A 115 8.58 1.99 2.99
C VAL A 115 7.43 1.36 3.78
N PHE A 116 6.31 1.05 3.14
CA PHE A 116 5.12 0.49 3.80
C PHE A 116 5.18 -1.02 4.00
N VAL A 117 5.98 -1.73 3.21
CA VAL A 117 6.07 -3.19 3.28
C VAL A 117 7.49 -3.71 3.53
N LEU A 118 8.50 -2.87 3.40
CA LEU A 118 9.87 -3.25 3.75
C LEU A 118 9.95 -3.71 5.22
N PRO A 119 10.71 -4.77 5.51
CA PRO A 119 10.98 -5.17 6.88
C PRO A 119 11.79 -4.07 7.60
N PRO A 120 11.67 -3.92 8.94
CA PRO A 120 12.28 -2.84 9.72
C PRO A 120 13.79 -3.01 9.88
N ARG A 121 14.48 -3.20 8.75
CA ARG A 121 15.93 -3.31 8.64
C ARG A 121 16.54 -1.95 8.28
N ARG A 122 17.84 -1.94 7.96
CA ARG A 122 18.61 -0.73 7.65
C ARG A 122 17.96 0.16 6.59
N LYS A 123 17.55 -0.43 5.45
CA LYS A 123 16.91 0.29 4.34
C LYS A 123 15.60 0.97 4.78
N TRP A 124 14.72 0.23 5.46
CA TRP A 124 13.48 0.78 5.98
C TRP A 124 13.70 1.94 6.95
N ARG A 125 14.66 1.79 7.89
CA ARG A 125 14.98 2.84 8.87
C ARG A 125 15.47 4.12 8.20
N ALA A 126 16.32 4.00 7.17
CA ALA A 126 16.81 5.14 6.41
C ALA A 126 15.65 5.85 5.70
N LEU A 127 14.83 5.13 4.93
CA LEU A 127 13.69 5.71 4.22
C LEU A 127 12.65 6.31 5.16
N ARG A 128 12.36 5.65 6.29
CA ARG A 128 11.45 6.16 7.31
C ARG A 128 11.95 7.47 7.91
N ARG A 129 13.26 7.59 8.16
CA ARG A 129 13.88 8.81 8.66
C ARG A 129 13.78 9.93 7.65
N ILE A 130 14.13 9.68 6.39
CA ILE A 130 14.00 10.68 5.30
C ILE A 130 12.56 11.21 5.23
N GLY A 131 11.56 10.33 5.20
CA GLY A 131 10.16 10.76 5.18
C GLY A 131 9.73 11.53 6.42
N ALA A 132 10.24 11.17 7.60
CA ALA A 132 9.92 11.87 8.85
C ALA A 132 10.57 13.27 8.92
N GLU A 133 11.81 13.41 8.45
CA GLU A 133 12.58 14.66 8.54
C GLU A 133 12.16 15.66 7.44
N HIS A 134 11.95 15.19 6.22
CA HIS A 134 11.77 16.07 5.06
C HIS A 134 10.32 16.19 4.57
N LEU A 135 9.41 15.29 4.95
CA LEU A 135 8.01 15.38 4.55
C LEU A 135 7.06 15.61 5.73
N LEU A 136 7.31 14.97 6.89
CA LEU A 136 6.37 14.92 8.00
C LEU A 136 6.90 15.58 9.28
N SER A 137 8.00 16.33 9.24
CA SER A 137 8.53 16.99 10.42
C SER A 137 7.66 18.20 10.83
N ALA A 138 7.62 18.50 12.14
CA ALA A 138 6.94 19.68 12.65
C ALA A 138 7.45 20.96 11.98
N ARG A 139 8.77 21.04 11.70
CA ARG A 139 9.37 22.16 10.99
C ARG A 139 8.80 22.35 9.58
N GLN A 140 8.48 21.27 8.87
CA GLN A 140 7.82 21.33 7.57
C GLN A 140 6.34 21.67 7.71
N LEU A 141 5.66 21.12 8.73
CA LEU A 141 4.24 21.34 9.00
C LEU A 141 3.94 22.76 9.47
N ASP A 142 4.80 23.33 10.36
CA ASP A 142 4.68 24.70 10.86
C ASP A 142 5.39 25.72 9.96
N GLY A 143 6.10 25.24 8.95
CA GLY A 143 6.93 26.05 8.08
C GLY A 143 6.14 26.87 7.07
N ARG A 144 6.82 27.90 6.54
CA ARG A 144 6.30 28.83 5.53
C ARG A 144 5.83 28.15 4.23
N ARG A 145 6.14 26.87 4.05
CA ARG A 145 5.89 26.13 2.81
C ARG A 145 4.60 25.32 2.84
N LEU A 146 4.42 24.45 3.85
CA LEU A 146 3.29 23.52 3.87
C LEU A 146 1.98 24.20 4.28
N LEU A 147 2.01 25.20 5.15
CA LEU A 147 0.83 25.91 5.58
C LEU A 147 0.10 26.66 4.44
N PRO A 148 0.80 27.38 3.53
CA PRO A 148 0.19 27.94 2.32
C PRO A 148 -0.43 26.85 1.43
N LEU A 149 0.28 25.76 1.17
CA LEU A 149 -0.23 24.65 0.34
C LEU A 149 -1.49 24.02 0.95
N LEU A 150 -1.53 23.86 2.27
CA LEU A 150 -2.72 23.35 2.97
C LEU A 150 -3.90 24.32 2.83
N ARG A 151 -3.64 25.63 2.98
CA ARG A 151 -4.67 26.66 2.80
C ARG A 151 -5.23 26.66 1.38
N ASP A 152 -4.34 26.59 0.39
CA ASP A 152 -4.74 26.55 -1.02
C ASP A 152 -5.55 25.29 -1.33
N ALA A 153 -5.16 24.13 -0.79
CA ALA A 153 -5.89 22.88 -0.93
C ALA A 153 -7.29 22.96 -0.31
N VAL A 154 -7.45 23.61 0.84
CA VAL A 154 -8.75 23.83 1.48
C VAL A 154 -9.62 24.76 0.64
N LEU A 155 -9.06 25.85 0.12
CA LEU A 155 -9.78 26.77 -0.75
C LEU A 155 -10.22 26.11 -2.07
N ASP A 156 -9.34 25.30 -2.66
CA ASP A 156 -9.68 24.51 -3.86
C ASP A 156 -10.78 23.49 -3.57
N LEU A 157 -10.72 22.80 -2.43
CA LEU A 157 -11.77 21.89 -2.01
C LEU A 157 -13.12 22.60 -1.86
N LEU A 158 -13.15 23.76 -1.22
CA LEU A 158 -14.38 24.55 -1.05
C LEU A 158 -14.93 24.99 -2.40
N ARG A 159 -14.07 25.45 -3.33
CA ARG A 159 -14.45 25.83 -4.68
C ARG A 159 -15.07 24.64 -5.43
N ARG A 160 -14.42 23.49 -5.46
CA ARG A 160 -14.91 22.26 -6.11
C ARG A 160 -16.25 21.81 -5.57
N VAL A 161 -16.43 21.82 -4.25
CA VAL A 161 -17.71 21.46 -3.61
C VAL A 161 -18.81 22.47 -3.99
N SER A 162 -18.50 23.76 -4.03
CA SER A 162 -19.43 24.80 -4.46
C SER A 162 -19.85 24.64 -5.93
N GLU A 163 -18.88 24.39 -6.83
CA GLU A 163 -19.14 24.16 -8.26
C GLU A 163 -20.01 22.92 -8.48
N MET A 164 -19.70 21.80 -7.78
CA MET A 164 -20.50 20.57 -7.85
C MET A 164 -21.93 20.80 -7.35
N SER A 165 -22.12 21.59 -6.28
CA SER A 165 -23.42 21.95 -5.76
C SER A 165 -24.22 22.83 -6.75
N ALA A 166 -23.56 23.78 -7.40
CA ALA A 166 -24.18 24.67 -8.40
C ALA A 166 -24.56 23.92 -9.69
N ALA A 167 -23.68 23.01 -10.15
CA ALA A 167 -23.93 22.24 -11.39
C ALA A 167 -25.09 21.24 -11.25
N SER A 168 -25.47 20.88 -10.04
CA SER A 168 -26.61 19.97 -9.77
C SER A 168 -27.99 20.61 -9.87
N GLY A 169 -28.12 21.78 -10.54
CA GLY A 169 -29.40 22.33 -10.95
C GLY A 169 -30.13 23.18 -9.90
N GLY A 170 -29.43 23.87 -9.02
CA GLY A 170 -29.98 24.98 -8.21
C GLY A 170 -31.11 24.65 -7.22
N GLY A 171 -31.47 23.41 -7.05
CA GLY A 171 -32.40 22.95 -6.02
C GLY A 171 -31.67 22.66 -4.72
N ALA A 172 -32.14 23.21 -3.61
CA ALA A 172 -31.62 22.90 -2.28
C ALA A 172 -31.62 21.38 -2.06
N GLY A 173 -30.44 20.73 -2.03
CA GLY A 173 -30.33 19.33 -1.61
C GLY A 173 -29.73 18.32 -2.57
N ALA A 174 -29.12 18.75 -3.69
CA ALA A 174 -28.40 17.78 -4.54
C ALA A 174 -27.17 17.19 -3.78
N PRO A 175 -27.01 15.85 -3.72
CA PRO A 175 -25.90 15.22 -3.02
C PRO A 175 -24.58 15.49 -3.73
N VAL A 176 -23.59 16.02 -2.99
CA VAL A 176 -22.24 16.27 -3.48
C VAL A 176 -21.32 15.16 -3.01
N GLN A 177 -20.49 14.61 -3.89
CA GLN A 177 -19.49 13.59 -3.55
C GLN A 177 -18.24 14.24 -2.94
N VAL A 178 -18.33 14.68 -1.72
CA VAL A 178 -17.25 15.39 -0.99
C VAL A 178 -15.97 14.54 -0.93
N GLY A 179 -16.09 13.21 -0.84
CA GLY A 179 -14.94 12.30 -0.82
C GLY A 179 -14.06 12.40 -2.07
N HIS A 180 -14.65 12.55 -3.25
CA HIS A 180 -13.91 12.75 -4.51
C HIS A 180 -13.17 14.09 -4.52
N ALA A 181 -13.87 15.17 -4.14
CA ALA A 181 -13.26 16.50 -4.09
C ALA A 181 -12.11 16.56 -3.07
N ALA A 182 -12.31 15.98 -1.89
CA ALA A 182 -11.27 15.92 -0.86
C ALA A 182 -10.05 15.09 -1.31
N PHE A 183 -10.28 13.96 -1.97
CA PHE A 183 -9.20 13.14 -2.53
C PHE A 183 -8.38 13.91 -3.57
N ALA A 184 -9.04 14.61 -4.49
CA ALA A 184 -8.36 15.41 -5.51
C ALA A 184 -7.52 16.53 -4.88
N ALA A 185 -8.09 17.28 -3.94
CA ALA A 185 -7.38 18.36 -3.23
C ALA A 185 -6.16 17.85 -2.43
N MET A 186 -6.31 16.73 -1.72
CA MET A 186 -5.21 16.11 -0.96
C MET A 186 -4.11 15.58 -1.89
N MET A 187 -4.46 15.01 -3.03
CA MET A 187 -3.50 14.49 -4.01
C MET A 187 -2.68 15.63 -4.62
N ASP A 188 -3.33 16.74 -5.03
CA ASP A 188 -2.66 17.91 -5.55
C ASP A 188 -1.74 18.55 -4.51
N MET A 189 -2.23 18.74 -3.28
CA MET A 189 -1.41 19.25 -2.18
C MET A 189 -0.16 18.40 -1.95
N GLN A 190 -0.30 17.08 -1.92
CA GLN A 190 0.84 16.19 -1.71
C GLN A 190 1.83 16.24 -2.87
N TRP A 191 1.33 16.29 -4.10
CA TRP A 191 2.16 16.41 -5.28
C TRP A 191 3.00 17.70 -5.22
N ARG A 192 2.37 18.84 -4.94
CA ARG A 192 3.07 20.13 -4.76
C ARG A 192 4.07 20.12 -3.60
N ALA A 193 3.74 19.41 -2.51
CA ALA A 193 4.66 19.28 -1.36
C ALA A 193 5.92 18.48 -1.71
N MET A 194 5.81 17.50 -2.62
CA MET A 194 6.93 16.64 -3.02
C MET A 194 7.76 17.23 -4.17
N PHE A 195 7.11 17.94 -5.11
CA PHE A 195 7.72 18.35 -6.37
C PHE A 195 7.77 19.86 -6.58
N SER A 196 7.20 20.68 -5.69
CA SER A 196 7.07 22.16 -5.83
C SER A 196 6.40 22.59 -7.15
N ALA A 197 5.71 21.69 -7.81
CA ALA A 197 5.04 21.91 -9.09
C ALA A 197 3.61 21.36 -9.03
N GLY A 198 2.67 22.05 -9.65
CA GLY A 198 1.33 21.51 -9.91
C GLY A 198 1.33 20.50 -11.05
N LEU A 199 0.30 19.66 -11.09
CA LEU A 199 -0.03 18.85 -12.26
C LEU A 199 -0.99 19.61 -13.17
N GLU A 200 -0.88 19.39 -14.48
CA GLU A 200 -1.93 19.76 -15.41
C GLU A 200 -3.21 18.98 -15.14
N ASP A 201 -4.38 19.52 -15.48
CA ASP A 201 -5.66 18.93 -15.11
C ASP A 201 -5.83 17.49 -15.62
N ASP A 202 -5.33 17.19 -16.81
CA ASP A 202 -5.42 15.85 -17.41
C ASP A 202 -4.50 14.87 -16.68
N ASP A 203 -3.25 15.25 -16.39
CA ASP A 203 -2.30 14.45 -15.62
C ASP A 203 -2.80 14.21 -14.17
N ALA A 204 -3.43 15.22 -13.58
CA ALA A 204 -4.04 15.11 -12.26
C ALA A 204 -5.16 14.06 -12.22
N ARG A 205 -6.03 14.05 -13.26
CA ARG A 205 -7.09 13.02 -13.39
C ARG A 205 -6.48 11.64 -13.58
N VAL A 206 -5.51 11.51 -14.49
CA VAL A 206 -4.81 10.24 -14.75
C VAL A 206 -4.17 9.71 -13.49
N LEU A 207 -3.46 10.57 -12.71
CA LEU A 207 -2.85 10.21 -11.45
C LEU A 207 -3.89 9.72 -10.41
N GLN A 208 -4.99 10.48 -10.27
CA GLN A 208 -6.05 10.16 -9.31
C GLN A 208 -6.72 8.81 -9.61
N ASP A 209 -7.02 8.56 -10.88
CA ASP A 209 -7.66 7.31 -11.31
C ASP A 209 -6.71 6.13 -11.18
N ALA A 210 -5.44 6.29 -11.58
CA ALA A 210 -4.42 5.27 -11.44
C ALA A 210 -4.16 4.91 -9.97
N ALA A 211 -4.02 5.92 -9.10
CA ALA A 211 -3.80 5.72 -7.67
C ALA A 211 -5.00 5.04 -6.99
N ARG A 212 -6.22 5.50 -7.29
CA ARG A 212 -7.45 4.91 -6.75
C ARG A 212 -7.60 3.44 -7.16
N GLU A 213 -7.41 3.14 -8.44
CA GLU A 213 -7.51 1.77 -8.92
C GLU A 213 -6.37 0.88 -8.38
N ALA A 214 -5.14 1.38 -8.28
CA ALA A 214 -4.04 0.63 -7.70
C ALA A 214 -4.34 0.22 -6.25
N VAL A 215 -4.84 1.15 -5.43
CA VAL A 215 -5.23 0.85 -4.05
C VAL A 215 -6.40 -0.13 -4.01
N ALA A 216 -7.42 0.07 -4.82
CA ALA A 216 -8.55 -0.86 -4.91
C ALA A 216 -8.11 -2.28 -5.30
N LEU A 217 -7.17 -2.42 -6.24
CA LEU A 217 -6.61 -3.72 -6.64
C LEU A 217 -5.78 -4.35 -5.51
N SER A 218 -5.03 -3.55 -4.74
CA SER A 218 -4.21 -4.05 -3.63
C SER A 218 -5.03 -4.55 -2.44
N LEU A 219 -6.28 -4.12 -2.32
CA LEU A 219 -7.21 -4.53 -1.26
C LEU A 219 -8.11 -5.70 -1.67
N LYS A 220 -8.14 -6.07 -2.94
CA LYS A 220 -8.93 -7.22 -3.39
C LYS A 220 -8.31 -8.52 -2.90
N PRO A 221 -9.14 -9.45 -2.36
CA PRO A 221 -8.66 -10.77 -2.01
C PRO A 221 -8.04 -11.44 -3.23
N ASN A 222 -6.76 -11.80 -3.13
CA ASN A 222 -6.02 -12.47 -4.19
C ASN A 222 -5.78 -13.94 -3.82
N LEU A 223 -6.13 -14.85 -4.71
CA LEU A 223 -5.86 -16.27 -4.51
C LEU A 223 -4.38 -16.56 -4.30
N SER A 224 -3.49 -15.82 -4.94
CA SER A 224 -2.05 -15.95 -4.77
C SER A 224 -1.58 -15.63 -3.35
N ASP A 225 -2.27 -14.76 -2.62
CA ASP A 225 -1.94 -14.44 -1.23
C ASP A 225 -2.28 -15.60 -0.28
N PHE A 226 -3.30 -16.39 -0.61
CA PHE A 226 -3.73 -17.56 0.15
C PHE A 226 -3.06 -18.86 -0.30
N TYR A 227 -2.64 -18.91 -1.57
CA TYR A 227 -1.99 -20.05 -2.19
C TYR A 227 -0.72 -19.59 -2.95
N PRO A 228 0.39 -19.33 -2.24
CA PRO A 228 1.61 -18.79 -2.86
C PRO A 228 2.17 -19.64 -4.02
N ALA A 229 1.91 -20.94 -4.01
CA ALA A 229 2.30 -21.84 -5.12
C ALA A 229 1.62 -21.46 -6.45
N LEU A 230 0.48 -20.77 -6.43
CA LEU A 230 -0.25 -20.32 -7.63
C LEU A 230 0.16 -18.90 -8.07
N ALA A 231 1.04 -18.23 -7.32
CA ALA A 231 1.43 -16.85 -7.57
C ALA A 231 2.03 -16.64 -8.98
N ALA A 232 2.77 -17.63 -9.51
CA ALA A 232 3.37 -17.53 -10.83
C ALA A 232 2.35 -17.37 -11.97
N VAL A 233 1.11 -17.87 -11.78
CA VAL A 233 0.09 -17.91 -12.84
C VAL A 233 -0.73 -16.62 -12.90
N ASP A 234 -0.83 -15.85 -11.79
CA ASP A 234 -1.66 -14.64 -11.67
C ASP A 234 -3.10 -14.87 -12.17
N LEU A 235 -3.77 -15.89 -11.61
CA LEU A 235 -5.08 -16.38 -12.06
C LEU A 235 -6.14 -15.28 -12.18
N GLN A 236 -6.12 -14.30 -11.29
CA GLN A 236 -7.09 -13.20 -11.27
C GLN A 236 -6.59 -11.97 -12.05
N GLY A 237 -5.36 -11.99 -12.58
CA GLY A 237 -4.74 -10.88 -13.29
C GLY A 237 -4.50 -9.64 -12.42
N LEU A 238 -4.57 -9.77 -11.09
CA LEU A 238 -4.44 -8.63 -10.18
C LEU A 238 -3.04 -8.04 -10.19
N ARG A 239 -2.00 -8.87 -10.29
CA ARG A 239 -0.61 -8.44 -10.39
C ARG A 239 -0.38 -7.61 -11.65
N ARG A 240 -0.84 -8.10 -12.82
CA ARG A 240 -0.68 -7.37 -14.09
C ARG A 240 -1.46 -6.06 -14.11
N ARG A 241 -2.69 -6.06 -13.59
CA ARG A 241 -3.52 -4.83 -13.51
C ARG A 241 -2.93 -3.81 -12.55
N PHE A 242 -2.49 -4.24 -11.37
CA PHE A 242 -1.80 -3.38 -10.42
C PHE A 242 -0.52 -2.79 -11.01
N ALA A 243 0.29 -3.63 -11.68
CA ALA A 243 1.51 -3.22 -12.37
C ALA A 243 1.25 -2.13 -13.40
N GLY A 244 0.18 -2.25 -14.21
CA GLY A 244 -0.20 -1.24 -15.17
C GLY A 244 -0.58 0.10 -14.52
N ARG A 245 -1.36 0.07 -13.43
CA ARG A 245 -1.76 1.30 -12.73
C ARG A 245 -0.61 1.99 -12.00
N VAL A 246 0.23 1.22 -11.31
CA VAL A 246 1.44 1.77 -10.69
C VAL A 246 2.44 2.25 -11.74
N GLY A 247 2.53 1.58 -12.88
CA GLY A 247 3.33 2.01 -14.03
C GLY A 247 2.94 3.41 -14.53
N THR A 248 1.64 3.72 -14.59
CA THR A 248 1.15 5.07 -14.92
C THR A 248 1.63 6.12 -13.90
N VAL A 249 1.52 5.80 -12.59
CA VAL A 249 2.02 6.71 -11.54
C VAL A 249 3.54 6.86 -11.63
N TYR A 250 4.26 5.79 -11.91
CA TYR A 250 5.72 5.82 -12.10
C TYR A 250 6.12 6.72 -13.25
N HIS A 251 5.39 6.68 -14.37
CA HIS A 251 5.65 7.54 -15.51
C HIS A 251 5.58 9.03 -15.16
N LEU A 252 4.50 9.45 -14.48
CA LEU A 252 4.34 10.84 -14.03
C LEU A 252 5.43 11.27 -13.04
N VAL A 253 5.82 10.39 -12.12
CA VAL A 253 6.92 10.65 -11.17
C VAL A 253 8.26 10.75 -11.90
N ASP A 254 8.53 9.84 -12.85
CA ASP A 254 9.77 9.86 -13.64
C ASP A 254 9.87 11.11 -14.48
N GLU A 255 8.79 11.63 -15.05
CA GLU A 255 8.78 12.91 -15.76
C GLU A 255 9.19 14.08 -14.86
N GLN A 256 8.71 14.12 -13.61
CA GLN A 256 9.13 15.16 -12.66
C GLN A 256 10.61 15.05 -12.30
N ILE A 257 11.10 13.82 -12.09
CA ILE A 257 12.53 13.57 -11.86
C ILE A 257 13.36 14.08 -13.04
N GLU A 258 12.98 13.75 -14.29
CA GLU A 258 13.69 14.20 -15.49
C GLU A 258 13.64 15.71 -15.68
N ARG A 259 12.46 16.33 -15.48
CA ARG A 259 12.31 17.80 -15.55
C ARG A 259 13.23 18.50 -14.54
N ARG A 260 13.32 17.96 -13.31
CA ARG A 260 14.19 18.53 -12.27
C ARG A 260 15.68 18.34 -12.60
N MET A 261 16.08 17.14 -13.02
CA MET A 261 17.47 16.87 -13.41
C MET A 261 17.91 17.72 -14.60
N ARG A 262 17.02 17.98 -15.56
CA ARG A 262 17.29 18.88 -16.69
C ARG A 262 17.52 20.31 -16.22
N ARG A 263 16.62 20.86 -15.39
CA ARG A 263 16.75 22.19 -14.81
C ARG A 263 18.09 22.37 -14.04
N ARG A 264 18.47 21.35 -13.24
CA ARG A 264 19.76 21.38 -12.52
C ARG A 264 20.95 21.40 -13.45
N ARG A 265 20.92 20.66 -14.57
CA ARG A 265 22.01 20.69 -15.57
C ARG A 265 22.11 22.04 -16.29
N GLU A 266 20.98 22.61 -16.66
CA GLU A 266 20.89 23.92 -17.32
C GLU A 266 21.43 25.02 -16.39
N ALA A 267 21.05 25.01 -15.12
CA ALA A 267 21.54 25.97 -14.12
C ALA A 267 23.03 25.82 -13.79
N ALA A 268 23.58 24.60 -13.85
CA ALA A 268 25.01 24.37 -13.64
C ALA A 268 25.88 24.86 -14.82
N GLY A 269 25.30 25.09 -16.01
CA GLY A 269 25.96 25.62 -17.19
C GLY A 269 25.96 27.17 -17.33
N ASP A 270 25.06 27.82 -16.58
CA ASP A 270 24.93 29.28 -16.55
C ASP A 270 25.39 29.71 -15.15
N ASP A 271 26.49 30.40 -14.93
CA ASP A 271 27.10 30.77 -13.64
C ASP A 271 26.13 31.25 -12.51
N GLY A 272 24.88 30.88 -12.62
CA GLY A 272 23.78 31.08 -11.69
C GLY A 272 23.68 29.98 -10.65
N GLU A 273 23.67 30.33 -9.36
CA GLU A 273 23.25 29.43 -8.28
C GLU A 273 21.93 28.71 -8.64
N ALA A 274 22.02 27.41 -8.90
CA ALA A 274 20.83 26.58 -9.08
C ALA A 274 19.95 26.76 -7.85
N ARG A 275 18.83 27.49 -7.97
CA ARG A 275 17.84 27.60 -6.90
C ARG A 275 17.32 26.21 -6.59
N SER A 276 17.86 25.62 -5.54
CA SER A 276 17.23 24.43 -4.93
C SER A 276 15.83 24.84 -4.47
N GLU A 277 14.81 24.11 -4.89
CA GLU A 277 13.45 24.35 -4.42
C GLU A 277 13.26 23.79 -3.00
N ASP A 278 14.30 23.14 -2.42
CA ASP A 278 14.34 22.53 -1.09
C ASP A 278 13.17 21.56 -0.82
N ASP A 279 12.64 20.94 -1.87
CA ASP A 279 11.57 19.97 -1.77
C ASP A 279 12.09 18.54 -1.53
N LEU A 280 11.15 17.62 -1.33
CA LEU A 280 11.50 16.23 -1.06
C LEU A 280 12.29 15.61 -2.23
N LEU A 281 11.95 15.98 -3.48
CA LEU A 281 12.65 15.47 -4.66
C LEU A 281 14.10 15.97 -4.68
N ASP A 282 14.36 17.26 -4.39
CA ASP A 282 15.70 17.81 -4.33
C ASP A 282 16.57 17.11 -3.29
N VAL A 283 16.01 16.92 -2.08
CA VAL A 283 16.71 16.18 -1.00
C VAL A 283 17.09 14.77 -1.45
N LEU A 284 16.18 14.05 -2.11
CA LEU A 284 16.45 12.68 -2.59
C LEU A 284 17.49 12.64 -3.71
N LEU A 285 17.48 13.62 -4.62
CA LEU A 285 18.48 13.76 -5.67
C LEU A 285 19.86 14.08 -5.09
N ASP A 286 19.96 15.01 -4.15
CA ASP A 286 21.22 15.36 -3.46
C ASP A 286 21.79 14.15 -2.71
N MET A 287 20.93 13.39 -2.03
CA MET A 287 21.35 12.14 -1.38
C MET A 287 21.81 11.06 -2.37
N SER A 288 21.25 11.05 -3.58
CA SER A 288 21.67 10.13 -4.66
C SER A 288 23.04 10.50 -5.24
N GLU A 289 23.31 11.78 -5.37
CA GLU A 289 24.58 12.31 -5.91
C GLU A 289 25.74 12.23 -4.91
N HIS A 290 25.47 12.58 -3.63
CA HIS A 290 26.49 12.67 -2.59
C HIS A 290 26.59 11.42 -1.69
N GLY A 291 25.63 10.50 -1.77
CA GLY A 291 25.46 9.36 -0.85
C GLY A 291 26.29 8.11 -1.19
N LYS A 292 27.22 8.16 -2.11
CA LYS A 292 28.04 7.00 -2.54
C LYS A 292 29.12 6.57 -1.53
N ASP A 293 29.23 7.29 -0.42
CA ASP A 293 30.28 7.03 0.58
C ASP A 293 29.74 6.45 1.89
N ASP A 294 30.51 5.56 2.51
CA ASP A 294 30.38 4.99 3.86
C ASP A 294 29.08 4.25 4.23
N GLY A 295 28.81 3.15 3.56
CA GLY A 295 27.87 2.18 4.13
C GLY A 295 26.44 2.68 4.32
N LYS A 296 26.04 3.82 3.73
CA LYS A 296 24.67 4.32 3.65
C LYS A 296 23.88 3.53 2.63
N VAL A 297 22.55 3.56 2.74
CA VAL A 297 21.66 2.97 1.72
C VAL A 297 21.84 3.75 0.43
N ALA A 298 22.25 3.08 -0.65
CA ALA A 298 22.31 3.71 -1.97
C ALA A 298 20.91 4.15 -2.39
N ILE A 299 20.77 5.43 -2.70
CA ILE A 299 19.52 6.02 -3.19
C ILE A 299 19.67 6.13 -4.71
N ASP A 300 19.14 5.13 -5.41
CA ASP A 300 19.06 5.12 -6.86
C ASP A 300 17.72 5.69 -7.36
N ARG A 301 17.62 5.89 -8.65
CA ARG A 301 16.40 6.41 -9.29
C ARG A 301 15.17 5.54 -9.01
N ASP A 302 15.32 4.22 -9.02
CA ASP A 302 14.21 3.29 -8.78
C ASP A 302 13.72 3.42 -7.34
N LEU A 303 14.62 3.63 -6.39
CA LEU A 303 14.26 3.87 -5.00
C LEU A 303 13.53 5.21 -4.84
N ILE A 304 14.03 6.29 -5.46
CA ILE A 304 13.38 7.62 -5.43
C ILE A 304 11.96 7.50 -5.98
N ARG A 305 11.79 6.93 -7.17
CA ARG A 305 10.50 6.74 -7.81
C ARG A 305 9.53 5.94 -6.93
N THR A 306 9.98 4.79 -6.43
CA THR A 306 9.14 3.93 -5.58
C THR A 306 8.80 4.59 -4.25
N PHE A 307 9.74 5.32 -3.66
CA PHE A 307 9.54 6.03 -2.40
C PHE A 307 8.46 7.11 -2.53
N LEU A 308 8.57 7.98 -3.53
CA LEU A 308 7.59 9.03 -3.80
C LEU A 308 6.21 8.43 -4.14
N THR A 309 6.16 7.43 -5.01
CA THR A 309 4.92 6.73 -5.36
C THR A 309 4.27 6.07 -4.15
N SER A 310 5.06 5.52 -3.22
CA SER A 310 4.51 4.92 -1.99
C SER A 310 3.73 5.94 -1.18
N TYR A 311 4.20 7.17 -1.06
CA TYR A 311 3.47 8.24 -0.37
C TYR A 311 2.22 8.67 -1.14
N ILE A 312 2.26 8.77 -2.46
CA ILE A 312 1.11 9.06 -3.32
C ILE A 312 -0.01 8.02 -3.10
N LEU A 313 0.33 6.74 -3.16
CA LEU A 313 -0.64 5.65 -3.00
C LEU A 313 -1.24 5.57 -1.59
N LYS A 314 -0.52 6.04 -0.56
CA LYS A 314 -1.02 6.00 0.83
C LYS A 314 -2.23 6.90 1.08
N ILE A 315 -2.35 8.01 0.36
CA ILE A 315 -3.44 8.99 0.55
C ILE A 315 -4.74 8.53 -0.08
N SER A 316 -4.70 7.56 -0.99
CA SER A 316 -5.93 7.06 -1.59
C SER A 316 -6.89 6.57 -0.49
N PRO A 317 -8.11 7.13 -0.42
CA PRO A 317 -9.00 6.89 0.70
C PRO A 317 -9.47 5.44 0.69
N ILE A 318 -9.04 4.69 1.68
CA ILE A 318 -9.55 3.36 2.02
C ILE A 318 -11.05 3.42 2.41
N GLY A 319 -11.61 4.62 2.54
CA GLY A 319 -12.93 4.87 3.11
C GLY A 319 -14.04 5.30 2.15
N CYS A 320 -13.80 5.35 0.85
CA CYS A 320 -14.82 5.76 -0.14
C CYS A 320 -15.31 4.60 -1.03
N MET A 321 -15.22 3.35 -0.57
CA MET A 321 -15.89 2.21 -1.19
C MET A 321 -17.06 1.75 -0.35
#